data_721fa554e2e7266ba1694f4c5e8ed431
#
_entry.id   721fa554e2e7266ba1694f4c5e8ed431
#
_cell.length_a   1.000
_cell.length_b   1.000
_cell.length_c   1.000
_cell.angle_alpha   90.00
_cell.angle_beta   90.00
_cell.angle_gamma   90.00
#
_symmetry.space_group_name_H-M   'P 1'
#
loop_
_entity.id
_entity.type
_entity.pdbx_description
1 polymer ?
#
loop_
_entity_poly.entity_id
_entity_poly.type
_entity_poly.pdbx_seq_one_letter_code
_entity_poly.pdbx_strand_id
1 'polypeptide(L)'
;MNNLSTSELSSLAIIFGILIITYFVLRSILFPALKKIAKRTSTFIDDLFLEKKFLNRLSYVLVIIVFTFLTSSPRFNLEIFSNPIISRLLDSLLTLFVGLTILEMLTVFNKVSENIDVLKNKPIKGYIQIIKIIIASFIAIIIFAIITGQSVAYYISGLGALTAVLLLVFQDTILSFVASVQIGQNDIIKIGDWIEVPEFGADGDVVDIALHTVKVQNWDKTITTIPTSKIVNTSVKNWRACLSMEEGG
;
A
#
# COMPACT_ATOMS: atom_id res chain seq x y z
N MET A 1 -22.91 -35.04 16.91
CA MET A 1 -21.46 -35.17 16.98
C MET A 1 -21.15 -36.50 16.31
N ASN A 2 -20.75 -36.47 15.01
CA ASN A 2 -20.41 -37.68 14.28
C ASN A 2 -19.09 -38.19 14.83
N ASN A 3 -19.08 -39.41 15.37
CA ASN A 3 -17.86 -40.07 15.76
C ASN A 3 -17.01 -40.27 14.51
N LEU A 4 -15.82 -39.68 14.48
CA LEU A 4 -14.83 -39.90 13.43
C LEU A 4 -14.61 -41.39 13.27
N SER A 5 -14.70 -41.88 12.03
CA SER A 5 -14.42 -43.29 11.75
C SER A 5 -12.95 -43.62 12.07
N THR A 6 -12.65 -44.86 12.39
CA THR A 6 -11.25 -45.30 12.68
C THR A 6 -10.32 -45.02 11.51
N SER A 7 -10.84 -45.07 10.27
CA SER A 7 -10.09 -44.71 9.02
C SER A 7 -9.79 -43.20 8.92
N GLU A 8 -10.69 -42.34 9.36
CA GLU A 8 -10.45 -40.88 9.37
C GLU A 8 -9.43 -40.48 10.43
N LEU A 9 -9.50 -41.12 11.61
CA LEU A 9 -8.55 -40.90 12.70
C LEU A 9 -7.12 -41.32 12.29
N SER A 10 -6.98 -42.45 11.58
CA SER A 10 -5.68 -42.90 11.06
C SER A 10 -5.14 -41.94 9.97
N SER A 11 -6.01 -41.44 9.09
CA SER A 11 -5.63 -40.48 8.04
C SER A 11 -5.16 -39.16 8.65
N LEU A 12 -5.86 -38.65 9.68
CA LEU A 12 -5.43 -37.45 10.41
C LEU A 12 -4.06 -37.69 11.09
N ALA A 13 -3.85 -38.80 11.74
CA ALA A 13 -2.57 -39.10 12.38
C ALA A 13 -1.41 -39.13 11.36
N ILE A 14 -1.63 -39.72 10.18
CA ILE A 14 -0.64 -39.77 9.11
C ILE A 14 -0.35 -38.34 8.57
N ILE A 15 -1.38 -37.51 8.34
CA ILE A 15 -1.21 -36.12 7.89
C ILE A 15 -0.38 -35.35 8.93
N PHE A 16 -0.73 -35.40 10.20
CA PHE A 16 0.02 -34.73 11.27
C PHE A 16 1.48 -35.23 11.34
N GLY A 17 1.72 -36.52 11.18
CA GLY A 17 3.05 -37.12 11.13
C GLY A 17 3.87 -36.54 9.97
N ILE A 18 3.29 -36.45 8.76
CA ILE A 18 3.95 -35.89 7.58
C ILE A 18 4.26 -34.39 7.80
N LEU A 19 3.36 -33.62 8.39
CA LEU A 19 3.58 -32.19 8.65
C LEU A 19 4.72 -31.96 9.65
N ILE A 20 4.76 -32.76 10.73
CA ILE A 20 5.85 -32.71 11.73
C ILE A 20 7.19 -33.05 11.06
N ILE A 21 7.23 -34.11 10.27
CA ILE A 21 8.42 -34.52 9.55
C ILE A 21 8.85 -33.41 8.56
N THR A 22 7.92 -32.86 7.79
CA THR A 22 8.19 -31.78 6.86
C THR A 22 8.77 -30.57 7.57
N TYR A 23 8.16 -30.13 8.67
CA TYR A 23 8.66 -29.00 9.46
C TYR A 23 10.07 -29.25 10.01
N PHE A 24 10.30 -30.47 10.53
CA PHE A 24 11.61 -30.86 11.07
C PHE A 24 12.68 -30.94 9.99
N VAL A 25 12.39 -31.54 8.82
CA VAL A 25 13.30 -31.62 7.68
C VAL A 25 13.66 -30.22 7.15
N LEU A 26 12.69 -29.35 6.99
CA LEU A 26 12.92 -27.96 6.56
C LEU A 26 13.87 -27.24 7.54
N ARG A 27 13.58 -27.32 8.82
CA ARG A 27 14.29 -26.55 9.84
C ARG A 27 15.66 -27.13 10.21
N SER A 28 15.79 -28.46 10.27
CA SER A 28 17.00 -29.13 10.76
C SER A 28 17.96 -29.55 9.63
N ILE A 29 17.46 -29.73 8.43
CA ILE A 29 18.28 -30.24 7.30
C ILE A 29 18.37 -29.16 6.20
N LEU A 30 17.24 -28.73 5.64
CA LEU A 30 17.23 -27.88 4.44
C LEU A 30 17.81 -26.49 4.70
N PHE A 31 17.36 -25.81 5.74
CA PHE A 31 17.82 -24.44 6.03
C PHE A 31 19.27 -24.37 6.48
N PRO A 32 19.78 -25.23 7.35
CA PRO A 32 21.21 -25.27 7.63
C PRO A 32 22.07 -25.60 6.42
N ALA A 33 21.58 -26.49 5.53
CA ALA A 33 22.27 -26.78 4.28
C ALA A 33 22.31 -25.56 3.35
N LEU A 34 21.19 -24.87 3.16
CA LEU A 34 21.14 -23.61 2.40
C LEU A 34 22.09 -22.55 2.98
N LYS A 35 22.08 -22.37 4.30
CA LYS A 35 23.03 -21.47 4.97
C LYS A 35 24.49 -21.83 4.75
N LYS A 36 24.79 -23.13 4.73
CA LYS A 36 26.17 -23.60 4.48
C LYS A 36 26.60 -23.36 3.04
N ILE A 37 25.69 -23.50 2.06
CA ILE A 37 25.95 -23.22 0.65
C ILE A 37 26.12 -21.71 0.43
N ALA A 38 25.23 -20.89 0.97
CA ALA A 38 25.29 -19.43 0.83
C ALA A 38 26.54 -18.81 1.48
N LYS A 39 27.03 -19.38 2.57
CA LYS A 39 28.31 -18.94 3.16
C LYS A 39 29.53 -19.16 2.26
N ARG A 40 29.40 -19.96 1.19
CA ARG A 40 30.45 -20.12 0.18
C ARG A 40 30.42 -19.01 -0.88
N THR A 41 29.29 -18.34 -1.05
CA THR A 41 29.10 -17.19 -1.91
C THR A 41 29.19 -15.98 -1.00
N SER A 42 30.25 -15.18 -1.08
CA SER A 42 30.55 -14.04 -0.16
C SER A 42 29.67 -12.81 -0.45
N THR A 43 28.37 -13.00 -0.71
CA THR A 43 27.44 -11.94 -1.04
C THR A 43 26.58 -11.62 0.18
N PHE A 44 26.63 -10.39 0.66
CA PHE A 44 25.84 -9.87 1.79
C PHE A 44 24.30 -10.12 1.61
N ILE A 45 23.83 -10.21 0.37
CA ILE A 45 22.45 -10.48 0.00
C ILE A 45 22.01 -11.87 0.48
N ASP A 46 22.88 -12.88 0.36
CA ASP A 46 22.59 -14.26 0.73
C ASP A 46 22.36 -14.40 2.26
N ASP A 47 23.11 -13.66 3.07
CA ASP A 47 22.97 -13.69 4.53
C ASP A 47 21.63 -13.10 5.00
N LEU A 48 21.09 -12.09 4.29
CA LEU A 48 19.82 -11.45 4.63
C LEU A 48 18.61 -12.31 4.25
N PHE A 49 18.63 -12.97 3.08
CA PHE A 49 17.57 -13.91 2.70
C PHE A 49 17.57 -15.18 3.58
N LEU A 50 18.72 -15.50 4.18
CA LEU A 50 18.85 -16.60 5.13
C LEU A 50 18.63 -16.16 6.59
N GLU A 51 18.11 -14.95 6.82
CA GLU A 51 17.74 -14.50 8.15
C GLU A 51 16.71 -15.46 8.77
N LYS A 52 16.91 -15.82 10.04
CA LYS A 52 16.09 -16.78 10.78
C LYS A 52 14.59 -16.47 10.70
N LYS A 53 14.26 -15.18 10.64
CA LYS A 53 12.88 -14.70 10.61
C LYS A 53 12.18 -15.01 9.27
N PHE A 54 12.87 -14.78 8.15
CA PHE A 54 12.39 -15.11 6.82
C PHE A 54 12.24 -16.63 6.62
N LEU A 55 13.26 -17.40 6.98
CA LEU A 55 13.23 -18.85 6.89
C LEU A 55 12.13 -19.49 7.74
N ASN A 56 11.89 -18.97 8.95
CA ASN A 56 10.79 -19.46 9.77
C ASN A 56 9.42 -19.24 9.11
N ARG A 57 9.19 -18.08 8.49
CA ARG A 57 7.93 -17.81 7.76
C ARG A 57 7.80 -18.70 6.53
N LEU A 58 8.87 -18.85 5.76
CA LEU A 58 8.90 -19.76 4.62
C LEU A 58 8.59 -21.20 5.02
N SER A 59 9.06 -21.67 6.21
CA SER A 59 8.68 -22.97 6.74
C SER A 59 7.18 -23.13 6.92
N TYR A 60 6.51 -22.13 7.50
CA TYR A 60 5.06 -22.20 7.71
C TYR A 60 4.30 -22.24 6.38
N VAL A 61 4.71 -21.46 5.39
CA VAL A 61 4.12 -21.49 4.04
C VAL A 61 4.27 -22.89 3.42
N LEU A 62 5.47 -23.47 3.47
CA LEU A 62 5.72 -24.80 2.90
C LEU A 62 4.92 -25.90 3.63
N VAL A 63 4.83 -25.83 4.96
CA VAL A 63 4.02 -26.78 5.75
C VAL A 63 2.54 -26.66 5.39
N ILE A 64 2.00 -25.44 5.23
CA ILE A 64 0.59 -25.25 4.86
C ILE A 64 0.35 -25.71 3.41
N ILE A 65 1.26 -25.50 2.48
CA ILE A 65 1.16 -26.02 1.10
C ILE A 65 1.10 -27.55 1.11
N VAL A 66 1.97 -28.19 1.89
CA VAL A 66 1.95 -29.66 2.01
C VAL A 66 0.63 -30.11 2.65
N PHE A 67 0.13 -29.39 3.66
CA PHE A 67 -1.14 -29.69 4.31
C PHE A 67 -2.32 -29.61 3.31
N THR A 68 -2.44 -28.50 2.57
CA THR A 68 -3.50 -28.33 1.56
C THR A 68 -3.41 -29.38 0.45
N PHE A 69 -2.20 -29.72 0.02
CA PHE A 69 -1.99 -30.79 -0.98
C PHE A 69 -2.43 -32.16 -0.45
N LEU A 70 -2.11 -32.51 0.79
CA LEU A 70 -2.52 -33.78 1.40
C LEU A 70 -4.03 -33.86 1.59
N THR A 71 -4.67 -32.78 2.08
CA THR A 71 -6.13 -32.73 2.30
C THR A 71 -6.93 -32.76 1.01
N SER A 72 -6.37 -32.26 -0.10
CA SER A 72 -6.97 -32.32 -1.44
C SER A 72 -6.75 -33.68 -2.14
N SER A 73 -5.94 -34.57 -1.58
CA SER A 73 -5.63 -35.84 -2.18
C SER A 73 -6.76 -36.85 -1.95
N PRO A 74 -7.22 -37.61 -2.97
CA PRO A 74 -8.25 -38.64 -2.82
C PRO A 74 -7.92 -39.75 -1.81
N ARG A 75 -6.61 -39.92 -1.51
CA ARG A 75 -6.13 -40.93 -0.53
C ARG A 75 -6.49 -40.58 0.90
N PHE A 76 -6.65 -39.33 1.23
CA PHE A 76 -6.96 -38.82 2.56
C PHE A 76 -8.33 -38.17 2.60
N ASN A 77 -9.32 -38.74 1.91
CA ASN A 77 -10.68 -38.22 1.78
C ASN A 77 -11.34 -38.07 3.15
N LEU A 78 -11.02 -36.98 3.83
CA LEU A 78 -11.59 -36.59 5.11
C LEU A 78 -12.81 -35.71 4.83
N GLU A 79 -14.00 -36.20 5.11
CA GLU A 79 -15.27 -35.44 4.93
C GLU A 79 -15.22 -34.06 5.57
N ILE A 80 -14.46 -33.89 6.64
CA ILE A 80 -14.27 -32.62 7.34
C ILE A 80 -13.68 -31.54 6.44
N PHE A 81 -12.74 -31.89 5.53
CA PHE A 81 -12.10 -30.91 4.62
C PHE A 81 -12.89 -30.68 3.31
N SER A 82 -13.89 -31.51 3.04
CA SER A 82 -14.85 -31.28 1.97
C SER A 82 -15.85 -30.17 2.30
N ASN A 83 -15.94 -29.77 3.57
CA ASN A 83 -16.77 -28.64 3.99
C ASN A 83 -16.21 -27.33 3.42
N PRO A 84 -17.03 -26.57 2.62
CA PRO A 84 -16.58 -25.35 1.96
C PRO A 84 -16.14 -24.26 2.93
N ILE A 85 -16.60 -24.27 4.17
CA ILE A 85 -16.16 -23.30 5.20
C ILE A 85 -14.73 -23.61 5.62
N ILE A 86 -14.43 -24.89 5.86
CA ILE A 86 -13.11 -25.33 6.32
C ILE A 86 -12.07 -25.13 5.22
N SER A 87 -12.39 -25.49 3.96
CA SER A 87 -11.49 -25.25 2.84
C SER A 87 -11.17 -23.76 2.67
N ARG A 88 -12.18 -22.87 2.73
CA ARG A 88 -11.97 -21.41 2.67
C ARG A 88 -11.11 -20.87 3.81
N LEU A 89 -11.26 -21.40 5.02
CA LEU A 89 -10.41 -21.01 6.15
C LEU A 89 -8.95 -21.43 5.92
N LEU A 90 -8.71 -22.63 5.40
CA LEU A 90 -7.36 -23.10 5.05
C LEU A 90 -6.72 -22.26 3.93
N ASP A 91 -7.48 -21.97 2.88
CA ASP A 91 -7.01 -21.12 1.79
C ASP A 91 -6.71 -19.68 2.25
N SER A 92 -7.54 -19.16 3.17
CA SER A 92 -7.31 -17.86 3.80
C SER A 92 -6.03 -17.85 4.64
N LEU A 93 -5.80 -18.94 5.40
CA LEU A 93 -4.60 -19.10 6.22
C LEU A 93 -3.35 -19.21 5.34
N LEU A 94 -3.42 -20.00 4.26
CA LEU A 94 -2.33 -20.10 3.28
C LEU A 94 -2.02 -18.71 2.68
N THR A 95 -3.05 -18.00 2.22
CA THR A 95 -2.92 -16.65 1.65
C THR A 95 -2.29 -15.68 2.66
N LEU A 96 -2.69 -15.74 3.93
CA LEU A 96 -2.11 -14.93 4.99
C LEU A 96 -0.61 -15.20 5.16
N PHE A 97 -0.20 -16.45 5.26
CA PHE A 97 1.21 -16.79 5.45
C PHE A 97 2.06 -16.46 4.22
N VAL A 98 1.54 -16.71 3.01
CA VAL A 98 2.20 -16.28 1.76
C VAL A 98 2.35 -14.75 1.75
N GLY A 99 1.29 -14.02 2.07
CA GLY A 99 1.32 -12.56 2.15
C GLY A 99 2.33 -12.04 3.17
N LEU A 100 2.35 -12.60 4.38
CA LEU A 100 3.34 -12.25 5.39
C LEU A 100 4.77 -12.54 4.94
N THR A 101 4.99 -13.58 4.14
CA THR A 101 6.31 -13.91 3.58
C THR A 101 6.73 -12.88 2.54
N ILE A 102 5.80 -12.42 1.68
CA ILE A 102 6.06 -11.36 0.70
C ILE A 102 6.42 -10.05 1.43
N LEU A 103 5.68 -9.68 2.48
CA LEU A 103 5.96 -8.48 3.27
C LEU A 103 7.34 -8.56 3.98
N GLU A 104 7.73 -9.75 4.43
CA GLU A 104 9.06 -9.95 5.01
C GLU A 104 10.16 -9.85 3.95
N MET A 105 9.93 -10.37 2.74
CA MET A 105 10.85 -10.22 1.61
C MET A 105 11.14 -8.75 1.30
N LEU A 106 10.10 -7.90 1.33
CA LEU A 106 10.26 -6.44 1.19
C LEU A 106 11.05 -5.83 2.37
N THR A 107 10.91 -6.39 3.58
CA THR A 107 11.71 -5.95 4.74
C THR A 107 13.18 -6.28 4.56
N VAL A 108 13.47 -7.48 4.08
CA VAL A 108 14.83 -7.92 3.74
C VAL A 108 15.41 -7.02 2.66
N PHE A 109 14.63 -6.73 1.61
CA PHE A 109 15.06 -5.81 0.54
C PHE A 109 15.40 -4.41 1.07
N ASN A 110 14.60 -3.89 2.01
CA ASN A 110 14.92 -2.61 2.65
C ASN A 110 16.27 -2.64 3.37
N LYS A 111 16.54 -3.71 4.12
CA LYS A 111 17.83 -3.89 4.82
C LYS A 111 19.00 -4.00 3.85
N VAL A 112 18.79 -4.66 2.69
CA VAL A 112 19.80 -4.72 1.62
C VAL A 112 20.09 -3.33 1.07
N SER A 113 19.04 -2.55 0.79
CA SER A 113 19.19 -1.21 0.21
C SER A 113 19.94 -0.24 1.12
N GLU A 114 19.83 -0.39 2.44
CA GLU A 114 20.56 0.43 3.42
C GLU A 114 22.08 0.18 3.41
N ASN A 115 22.53 -0.96 2.87
CA ASN A 115 23.95 -1.34 2.81
C ASN A 115 24.58 -1.14 1.42
N ILE A 116 23.81 -0.68 0.44
CA ILE A 116 24.32 -0.36 -0.91
C ILE A 116 24.60 1.13 -0.98
N ASP A 117 25.87 1.51 -1.20
CA ASP A 117 26.32 2.91 -1.16
C ASP A 117 25.54 3.85 -2.09
N VAL A 118 25.12 3.37 -3.27
CA VAL A 118 24.31 4.14 -4.25
C VAL A 118 22.89 4.43 -3.73
N LEU A 119 22.36 3.60 -2.83
CA LEU A 119 20.99 3.66 -2.32
C LEU A 119 20.89 4.26 -0.91
N LYS A 120 21.99 4.29 -0.17
CA LYS A 120 22.06 4.68 1.24
C LYS A 120 21.54 6.09 1.51
N ASN A 121 21.75 7.01 0.56
CA ASN A 121 21.33 8.42 0.69
C ASN A 121 19.94 8.70 0.07
N LYS A 122 19.21 7.66 -0.38
CA LYS A 122 17.88 7.82 -0.96
C LYS A 122 16.79 7.40 0.04
N PRO A 123 15.61 8.04 0.05
CA PRO A 123 14.52 7.73 0.98
C PRO A 123 13.78 6.44 0.60
N ILE A 124 14.52 5.34 0.30
CA ILE A 124 13.97 4.06 -0.16
C ILE A 124 13.01 3.45 0.86
N LYS A 125 13.31 3.62 2.16
CA LYS A 125 12.46 3.12 3.25
C LYS A 125 11.02 3.59 3.14
N GLY A 126 10.80 4.87 2.78
CA GLY A 126 9.46 5.42 2.59
C GLY A 126 8.71 4.74 1.42
N TYR A 127 9.38 4.56 0.28
CA TYR A 127 8.79 3.88 -0.88
C TYR A 127 8.42 2.43 -0.57
N ILE A 128 9.32 1.69 0.10
CA ILE A 128 9.06 0.30 0.50
C ILE A 128 7.88 0.23 1.48
N GLN A 129 7.75 1.18 2.39
CA GLN A 129 6.62 1.23 3.32
C GLN A 129 5.28 1.42 2.59
N ILE A 130 5.23 2.30 1.60
CA ILE A 130 4.03 2.50 0.77
C ILE A 130 3.70 1.20 0.02
N ILE A 131 4.68 0.57 -0.62
CA ILE A 131 4.50 -0.71 -1.32
C ILE A 131 3.97 -1.80 -0.38
N LYS A 132 4.49 -1.88 0.86
CA LYS A 132 4.00 -2.82 1.88
C LYS A 132 2.53 -2.58 2.22
N ILE A 133 2.11 -1.32 2.38
CA ILE A 133 0.72 -0.98 2.68
C ILE A 133 -0.18 -1.42 1.52
N ILE A 134 0.21 -1.12 0.28
CA ILE A 134 -0.55 -1.53 -0.92
C ILE A 134 -0.68 -3.05 -0.98
N ILE A 135 0.42 -3.80 -0.84
CA ILE A 135 0.40 -5.27 -0.88
C ILE A 135 -0.42 -5.83 0.28
N ALA A 136 -0.29 -5.29 1.50
CA ALA A 136 -1.08 -5.72 2.65
C ALA A 136 -2.58 -5.50 2.42
N SER A 137 -2.98 -4.40 1.79
CA SER A 137 -4.37 -4.12 1.43
C SER A 137 -4.89 -5.13 0.41
N PHE A 138 -4.11 -5.48 -0.62
CA PHE A 138 -4.48 -6.51 -1.59
C PHE A 138 -4.63 -7.90 -0.93
N ILE A 139 -3.70 -8.28 -0.05
CA ILE A 139 -3.79 -9.54 0.70
C ILE A 139 -5.07 -9.57 1.53
N ALA A 140 -5.42 -8.48 2.21
CA ALA A 140 -6.65 -8.38 2.99
C ALA A 140 -7.90 -8.57 2.11
N ILE A 141 -7.94 -7.96 0.91
CA ILE A 141 -9.04 -8.11 -0.05
C ILE A 141 -9.14 -9.58 -0.51
N ILE A 142 -8.02 -10.23 -0.83
CA ILE A 142 -8.00 -11.63 -1.26
C ILE A 142 -8.52 -12.55 -0.16
N ILE A 143 -8.06 -12.36 1.08
CA ILE A 143 -8.52 -13.13 2.23
C ILE A 143 -10.03 -12.95 2.43
N PHE A 144 -10.52 -11.72 2.36
CA PHE A 144 -11.94 -11.43 2.49
C PHE A 144 -12.77 -12.07 1.36
N ALA A 145 -12.26 -12.06 0.12
CA ALA A 145 -12.88 -12.71 -1.02
C ALA A 145 -12.98 -14.24 -0.83
N ILE A 146 -11.91 -14.87 -0.33
CA ILE A 146 -11.89 -16.32 -0.05
C ILE A 146 -12.92 -16.67 1.03
N ILE A 147 -12.94 -15.94 2.15
CA ILE A 147 -13.85 -16.19 3.28
C ILE A 147 -15.31 -16.08 2.84
N THR A 148 -15.65 -15.05 2.07
CA THR A 148 -17.02 -14.82 1.59
C THR A 148 -17.40 -15.70 0.39
N GLY A 149 -16.40 -16.32 -0.27
CA GLY A 149 -16.60 -17.12 -1.47
C GLY A 149 -16.95 -16.32 -2.71
N GLN A 150 -16.62 -15.03 -2.72
CA GLN A 150 -16.79 -14.15 -3.87
C GLN A 150 -15.48 -13.98 -4.64
N SER A 151 -15.55 -13.52 -5.88
CA SER A 151 -14.34 -13.22 -6.65
C SER A 151 -13.61 -11.97 -6.12
N VAL A 152 -12.29 -11.96 -6.23
CA VAL A 152 -11.49 -10.76 -5.90
C VAL A 152 -11.91 -9.57 -6.77
N ALA A 153 -12.26 -9.81 -8.04
CA ALA A 153 -12.75 -8.80 -8.97
C ALA A 153 -14.04 -8.12 -8.47
N TYR A 154 -14.93 -8.85 -7.80
CA TYR A 154 -16.15 -8.30 -7.21
C TYR A 154 -15.82 -7.18 -6.21
N TYR A 155 -14.88 -7.42 -5.29
CA TYR A 155 -14.49 -6.43 -4.29
C TYR A 155 -13.71 -5.26 -4.90
N ILE A 156 -12.78 -5.53 -5.83
CA ILE A 156 -12.02 -4.47 -6.51
C ILE A 156 -12.97 -3.57 -7.32
N SER A 157 -13.95 -4.14 -8.03
CA SER A 157 -14.94 -3.35 -8.79
C SER A 157 -15.83 -2.51 -7.87
N GLY A 158 -16.29 -3.09 -6.74
CA GLY A 158 -17.09 -2.35 -5.75
C GLY A 158 -16.30 -1.19 -5.11
N LEU A 159 -15.06 -1.44 -4.69
CA LEU A 159 -14.17 -0.41 -4.15
C LEU A 159 -13.84 0.66 -5.21
N GLY A 160 -13.61 0.24 -6.46
CA GLY A 160 -13.36 1.15 -7.57
C GLY A 160 -14.53 2.08 -7.85
N ALA A 161 -15.76 1.55 -7.89
CA ALA A 161 -16.98 2.34 -8.05
C ALA A 161 -17.18 3.33 -6.89
N LEU A 162 -17.00 2.87 -5.65
CA LEU A 162 -17.09 3.76 -4.48
C LEU A 162 -16.02 4.87 -4.52
N THR A 163 -14.79 4.53 -4.89
CA THR A 163 -13.68 5.48 -5.02
C THR A 163 -14.00 6.53 -6.10
N ALA A 164 -14.56 6.12 -7.25
CA ALA A 164 -14.94 7.05 -8.30
C ALA A 164 -16.00 8.06 -7.84
N VAL A 165 -17.00 7.60 -7.09
CA VAL A 165 -18.02 8.48 -6.49
C VAL A 165 -17.40 9.44 -5.48
N LEU A 166 -16.52 8.93 -4.60
CA LEU A 166 -15.82 9.78 -3.61
C LEU A 166 -14.94 10.84 -4.29
N LEU A 167 -14.19 10.46 -5.33
CA LEU A 167 -13.37 11.41 -6.09
C LEU A 167 -14.22 12.49 -6.75
N LEU A 168 -15.40 12.13 -7.28
CA LEU A 168 -16.33 13.10 -7.87
C LEU A 168 -16.84 14.09 -6.80
N VAL A 169 -17.22 13.59 -5.62
CA VAL A 169 -17.72 14.43 -4.51
C VAL A 169 -16.65 15.38 -3.98
N PHE A 170 -15.41 14.92 -3.89
CA PHE A 170 -14.29 15.69 -3.35
C PHE A 170 -13.45 16.39 -4.41
N GLN A 171 -13.84 16.35 -5.69
CA GLN A 171 -13.06 16.88 -6.80
C GLN A 171 -12.61 18.31 -6.58
N ASP A 172 -13.54 19.21 -6.24
CA ASP A 172 -13.24 20.64 -6.07
C ASP A 172 -12.34 20.90 -4.85
N THR A 173 -12.52 20.10 -3.79
CA THR A 173 -11.67 20.19 -2.60
C THR A 173 -10.24 19.78 -2.91
N ILE A 174 -10.05 18.70 -3.66
CA ILE A 174 -8.72 18.22 -4.07
C ILE A 174 -8.05 19.23 -5.00
N LEU A 175 -8.78 19.78 -5.99
CA LEU A 175 -8.26 20.78 -6.90
C LEU A 175 -7.85 22.05 -6.16
N SER A 176 -8.66 22.54 -5.22
CA SER A 176 -8.33 23.72 -4.40
C SER A 176 -7.10 23.48 -3.52
N PHE A 177 -6.96 22.29 -2.93
CA PHE A 177 -5.78 21.94 -2.14
C PHE A 177 -4.51 21.95 -3.01
N VAL A 178 -4.54 21.29 -4.16
CA VAL A 178 -3.39 21.26 -5.10
C VAL A 178 -3.05 22.66 -5.57
N ALA A 179 -4.04 23.49 -5.91
CA ALA A 179 -3.85 24.87 -6.32
C ALA A 179 -3.20 25.72 -5.21
N SER A 180 -3.64 25.57 -3.96
CA SER A 180 -3.04 26.26 -2.82
C SER A 180 -1.56 25.93 -2.65
N VAL A 181 -1.19 24.66 -2.79
CA VAL A 181 0.21 24.22 -2.74
C VAL A 181 1.01 24.81 -3.91
N GLN A 182 0.43 24.85 -5.12
CA GLN A 182 1.09 25.43 -6.30
C GLN A 182 1.30 26.94 -6.15
N ILE A 183 0.31 27.68 -5.63
CA ILE A 183 0.43 29.12 -5.37
C ILE A 183 1.59 29.39 -4.41
N GLY A 184 1.67 28.62 -3.32
CA GLY A 184 2.72 28.79 -2.32
C GLY A 184 4.12 28.38 -2.80
N GLN A 185 4.24 27.33 -3.63
CA GLN A 185 5.54 26.88 -4.14
C GLN A 185 6.08 27.70 -5.31
N ASN A 186 5.18 28.17 -6.20
CA ASN A 186 5.57 28.87 -7.41
C ASN A 186 5.48 30.40 -7.29
N ASP A 187 5.16 30.91 -6.10
CA ASP A 187 5.01 32.34 -5.84
C ASP A 187 4.07 33.07 -6.83
N ILE A 188 3.00 32.38 -7.26
CA ILE A 188 2.07 32.90 -8.28
C ILE A 188 1.45 34.20 -7.81
N ILE A 189 0.94 34.23 -6.57
CA ILE A 189 0.43 35.42 -5.90
C ILE A 189 0.82 35.39 -4.41
N LYS A 190 0.95 36.57 -3.80
CA LYS A 190 1.20 36.75 -2.37
C LYS A 190 0.19 37.72 -1.75
N ILE A 191 0.03 37.68 -0.45
CA ILE A 191 -0.73 38.70 0.28
C ILE A 191 -0.05 40.06 0.06
N GLY A 192 -0.82 41.06 -0.31
CA GLY A 192 -0.35 42.39 -0.65
C GLY A 192 -0.05 42.62 -2.16
N ASP A 193 -0.12 41.57 -2.99
CA ASP A 193 0.00 41.75 -4.43
C ASP A 193 -1.26 42.39 -5.00
N TRP A 194 -1.10 43.34 -5.89
CA TRP A 194 -2.17 43.81 -6.76
C TRP A 194 -2.37 42.83 -7.92
N ILE A 195 -3.57 42.26 -7.99
CA ILE A 195 -3.95 41.30 -9.04
C ILE A 195 -5.23 41.72 -9.74
N GLU A 196 -5.28 41.41 -11.05
CA GLU A 196 -6.48 41.56 -11.86
C GLU A 196 -6.93 40.20 -12.39
N VAL A 197 -8.17 39.82 -12.08
CA VAL A 197 -8.81 38.57 -12.54
C VAL A 197 -10.17 38.92 -13.13
N PRO A 198 -10.22 39.28 -14.42
CA PRO A 198 -11.42 39.82 -15.06
C PRO A 198 -12.61 38.89 -15.02
N GLU A 199 -12.39 37.58 -15.10
CA GLU A 199 -13.44 36.55 -15.06
C GLU A 199 -14.26 36.59 -13.74
N PHE A 200 -13.64 37.06 -12.65
CA PHE A 200 -14.29 37.17 -11.33
C PHE A 200 -14.56 38.60 -10.91
N GLY A 201 -14.31 39.58 -11.80
CA GLY A 201 -14.47 41.00 -11.48
C GLY A 201 -13.57 41.46 -10.33
N ALA A 202 -12.41 40.82 -10.16
CA ALA A 202 -11.43 41.17 -9.15
C ALA A 202 -10.34 42.06 -9.75
N ASP A 203 -10.14 43.23 -9.14
CA ASP A 203 -9.08 44.21 -9.50
C ASP A 203 -8.70 44.96 -8.21
N GLY A 204 -7.61 44.51 -7.56
CA GLY A 204 -7.18 45.07 -6.29
C GLY A 204 -6.16 44.19 -5.54
N ASP A 205 -6.00 44.47 -4.25
CA ASP A 205 -4.98 43.85 -3.43
C ASP A 205 -5.43 42.51 -2.86
N VAL A 206 -4.55 41.51 -2.86
CA VAL A 206 -4.77 40.22 -2.18
C VAL A 206 -4.67 40.43 -0.69
N VAL A 207 -5.79 40.25 0.03
CA VAL A 207 -5.85 40.44 1.48
C VAL A 207 -5.73 39.13 2.27
N ASP A 208 -6.11 37.99 1.65
CA ASP A 208 -6.07 36.69 2.33
C ASP A 208 -5.92 35.56 1.30
N ILE A 209 -5.09 34.55 1.63
CA ILE A 209 -4.92 33.34 0.84
C ILE A 209 -5.17 32.15 1.78
N ALA A 210 -6.37 31.57 1.68
CA ALA A 210 -6.76 30.37 2.40
C ALA A 210 -6.64 29.12 1.51
N LEU A 211 -6.82 27.92 2.10
CA LEU A 211 -6.72 26.66 1.40
C LEU A 211 -7.68 26.56 0.20
N HIS A 212 -8.88 27.11 0.31
CA HIS A 212 -9.94 26.99 -0.72
C HIS A 212 -10.28 28.28 -1.41
N THR A 213 -9.85 29.42 -0.88
CA THR A 213 -10.26 30.75 -1.38
C THR A 213 -9.13 31.75 -1.29
N VAL A 214 -9.10 32.67 -2.25
CA VAL A 214 -8.29 33.89 -2.24
C VAL A 214 -9.24 35.08 -2.16
N LYS A 215 -8.99 36.02 -1.25
CA LYS A 215 -9.76 37.26 -1.11
C LYS A 215 -8.99 38.42 -1.69
N VAL A 216 -9.64 39.16 -2.56
CA VAL A 216 -9.11 40.38 -3.21
C VAL A 216 -9.97 41.56 -2.78
N GLN A 217 -9.36 42.59 -2.24
CA GLN A 217 -10.01 43.85 -1.95
C GLN A 217 -9.91 44.76 -3.18
N ASN A 218 -11.03 44.94 -3.86
CA ASN A 218 -11.15 45.83 -5.01
C ASN A 218 -10.97 47.30 -4.63
N TRP A 219 -10.76 48.15 -5.60
CA TRP A 219 -10.58 49.58 -5.41
C TRP A 219 -11.82 50.32 -4.85
N ASP A 220 -13.01 49.76 -5.08
CA ASP A 220 -14.27 50.25 -4.51
C ASP A 220 -14.50 49.76 -3.06
N LYS A 221 -13.50 49.10 -2.44
CA LYS A 221 -13.53 48.52 -1.09
C LYS A 221 -14.39 47.24 -0.97
N THR A 222 -14.94 46.73 -2.06
CA THR A 222 -15.59 45.40 -2.04
C THR A 222 -14.56 44.30 -1.95
N ILE A 223 -14.96 43.14 -1.39
CA ILE A 223 -14.09 41.95 -1.33
C ILE A 223 -14.63 40.90 -2.27
N THR A 224 -13.83 40.56 -3.28
CA THR A 224 -14.10 39.44 -4.18
C THR A 224 -13.40 38.19 -3.63
N THR A 225 -14.19 37.11 -3.46
CA THR A 225 -13.66 35.82 -3.00
C THR A 225 -13.60 34.86 -4.19
N ILE A 226 -12.42 34.39 -4.52
CA ILE A 226 -12.14 33.53 -5.69
C ILE A 226 -11.72 32.15 -5.19
N PRO A 227 -12.29 31.04 -5.70
CA PRO A 227 -11.77 29.70 -5.41
C PRO A 227 -10.30 29.56 -5.79
N THR A 228 -9.47 29.01 -4.89
CA THR A 228 -8.00 28.89 -5.12
C THR A 228 -7.69 28.11 -6.41
N SER A 229 -8.48 27.07 -6.72
CA SER A 229 -8.37 26.30 -7.96
C SER A 229 -8.57 27.14 -9.23
N LYS A 230 -9.40 28.20 -9.16
CA LYS A 230 -9.64 29.09 -10.29
C LYS A 230 -8.47 30.03 -10.54
N ILE A 231 -7.80 30.51 -9.51
CA ILE A 231 -6.60 31.37 -9.64
C ILE A 231 -5.52 30.66 -10.47
N VAL A 232 -5.31 29.37 -10.29
CA VAL A 232 -4.28 28.61 -11.02
C VAL A 232 -4.72 28.27 -12.46
N ASN A 233 -6.03 28.10 -12.67
CA ASN A 233 -6.57 27.65 -13.96
C ASN A 233 -7.04 28.79 -14.88
N THR A 234 -7.02 30.05 -14.42
CA THR A 234 -7.40 31.23 -15.23
C THR A 234 -6.21 32.14 -15.44
N SER A 235 -6.36 33.08 -16.35
CA SER A 235 -5.34 34.13 -16.57
C SER A 235 -5.45 35.15 -15.44
N VAL A 236 -4.39 35.28 -14.66
CA VAL A 236 -4.24 36.26 -13.59
C VAL A 236 -3.13 37.24 -14.00
N LYS A 237 -3.43 38.55 -14.03
CA LYS A 237 -2.40 39.56 -14.14
C LYS A 237 -1.94 39.91 -12.72
N ASN A 238 -0.66 39.79 -12.45
CA ASN A 238 -0.04 40.19 -11.19
C ASN A 238 0.87 41.41 -11.46
N TRP A 239 0.54 42.53 -10.80
CA TRP A 239 1.21 43.82 -10.97
C TRP A 239 2.39 44.01 -10.00
N ARG A 240 2.81 42.98 -9.26
CA ARG A 240 3.94 43.03 -8.32
C ARG A 240 5.20 43.66 -8.92
N ALA A 241 5.54 43.31 -10.17
CA ALA A 241 6.74 43.82 -10.83
C ALA A 241 6.69 45.32 -11.08
N CYS A 242 5.51 45.93 -11.29
CA CYS A 242 5.37 47.35 -11.46
C CYS A 242 5.62 48.12 -10.16
N LEU A 243 5.13 47.60 -9.03
CA LEU A 243 5.30 48.25 -7.72
C LEU A 243 6.77 48.24 -7.26
N SER A 244 7.50 47.15 -7.53
CA SER A 244 8.93 47.06 -7.20
C SER A 244 9.84 48.02 -8.01
N MET A 245 9.38 48.55 -9.14
CA MET A 245 10.13 49.52 -9.93
C MET A 245 9.94 50.96 -9.44
N GLU A 246 8.85 51.27 -8.73
CA GLU A 246 8.61 52.60 -8.14
C GLU A 246 9.39 52.84 -6.86
N GLU A 247 9.72 51.80 -6.10
CA GLU A 247 10.49 51.90 -4.84
C GLU A 247 12.02 51.99 -5.07
N GLY A 248 12.50 51.78 -6.30
CA GLY A 248 13.92 51.74 -6.65
C GLY A 248 14.44 52.92 -7.46
N GLY A 249 13.63 54.02 -7.62
CA GLY A 249 13.98 55.22 -8.39
C GLY A 249 14.38 56.41 -7.53
#